data_f9b41233bac3c96b6e98a84b63fc9d87
#
_entry.id   f9b41233bac3c96b6e98a84b63fc9d87
#
_cell.length_a   1.000
_cell.length_b   1.000
_cell.length_c   1.000
_cell.angle_alpha   90.00
_cell.angle_beta   90.00
_cell.angle_gamma   90.00
#
_symmetry.space_group_name_H-M   'P 1'
#
loop_
_entity.id
_entity.type
_entity.pdbx_description
1 polymer ?
#
loop_
_entity_poly.entity_id
_entity_poly.type
_entity_poly.pdbx_seq_one_letter_code
_entity_poly.pdbx_strand_id
1 'polypeptide(L)'
;MNIHEYQAKEILARYGVTIQRGKVASTVDEAVAAAHAIQKETGSEWFVIKAQIHAGGRGKGTINETGSHGVVLAKIIDQVGAKSEAILGGTLVTHQTGPEGKKVNKILIAEDVYYPGASEPKEYYLSILLDRAKGQNVIMASTEGGMDIETVAEHTPEKIIKEWIDPAVGLRRFQAQKVAFALGLTGMALKEMVKFIQALYMAFEQTDSAMFEINPVLKTSDDKILAVDAKVDIDDNALFRQKEILQLRDLSEEDPLEVAAATHGLNYVKLDGNVGVMVNGAGLAMATMDMIKLSGGEPANFLDVGGGANAETVEAGFRIILKDLNVKAILVNIFGGIVRCDRVANGVVEAYKKIGVIEVPIIVRLQGTNAEEGAQIIESSGLKVTSAILLKDAAQRVKEVL
;
A
#
# COMPACT_ATOMS: atom_id res chain seq x y z
N MET A 1 5.71 -2.90 -1.18
CA MET A 1 5.40 -3.62 0.08
C MET A 1 5.33 -2.63 1.22
N ASN A 2 4.15 -2.49 1.83
CA ASN A 2 3.99 -1.65 3.02
C ASN A 2 4.50 -2.37 4.27
N ILE A 3 4.97 -1.60 5.25
CA ILE A 3 5.36 -2.07 6.58
C ILE A 3 4.66 -1.26 7.66
N HIS A 4 4.55 -1.81 8.87
CA HIS A 4 3.95 -1.11 10.00
C HIS A 4 4.78 0.08 10.46
N GLU A 5 4.15 1.07 11.10
CA GLU A 5 4.81 2.27 11.64
C GLU A 5 5.99 1.92 12.56
N TYR A 6 5.83 0.95 13.46
CA TYR A 6 6.92 0.57 14.37
C TYR A 6 8.12 -0.01 13.64
N GLN A 7 7.90 -0.81 12.59
CA GLN A 7 8.96 -1.37 11.73
C GLN A 7 9.66 -0.27 10.93
N ALA A 8 8.87 0.66 10.38
CA ALA A 8 9.40 1.84 9.69
C ALA A 8 10.31 2.67 10.60
N LYS A 9 9.86 2.92 11.84
CA LYS A 9 10.66 3.65 12.85
C LYS A 9 11.95 2.92 13.22
N GLU A 10 11.94 1.60 13.34
CA GLU A 10 13.16 0.81 13.56
C GLU A 10 14.15 0.95 12.41
N ILE A 11 13.68 0.91 11.16
CA ILE A 11 14.52 1.16 10.00
C ILE A 11 15.10 2.57 10.06
N LEU A 12 14.27 3.59 10.26
CA LEU A 12 14.68 4.98 10.33
C LEU A 12 15.77 5.21 11.40
N ALA A 13 15.60 4.61 12.59
CA ALA A 13 16.57 4.71 13.67
C ALA A 13 17.93 4.10 13.32
N ARG A 14 17.98 2.99 12.56
CA ARG A 14 19.23 2.38 12.09
C ARG A 14 20.05 3.32 11.21
N TYR A 15 19.38 4.22 10.48
CA TYR A 15 20.03 5.23 9.63
C TYR A 15 20.26 6.58 10.32
N GLY A 16 19.98 6.66 11.64
CA GLY A 16 20.23 7.86 12.44
C GLY A 16 19.13 8.91 12.38
N VAL A 17 17.94 8.57 11.87
CA VAL A 17 16.77 9.42 11.97
C VAL A 17 16.25 9.37 13.41
N THR A 18 16.08 10.53 14.03
CA THR A 18 15.49 10.63 15.37
C THR A 18 14.01 10.30 15.30
N ILE A 19 13.54 9.38 16.13
CA ILE A 19 12.16 8.89 16.17
C ILE A 19 11.53 9.09 17.53
N GLN A 20 10.20 9.19 17.60
CA GLN A 20 9.44 8.98 18.82
C GLN A 20 9.62 7.53 19.25
N ARG A 21 10.14 7.29 20.48
CA ARG A 21 10.37 5.95 21.00
C ARG A 21 9.05 5.26 21.31
N GLY A 22 9.01 3.96 21.09
CA GLY A 22 7.83 3.16 21.35
C GLY A 22 8.13 1.67 21.34
N LYS A 23 7.17 0.88 21.85
CA LYS A 23 7.23 -0.58 21.87
C LYS A 23 5.91 -1.15 21.38
N VAL A 24 5.98 -2.13 20.46
CA VAL A 24 4.80 -2.82 19.95
C VAL A 24 4.27 -3.81 20.98
N ALA A 25 2.94 -3.97 21.00
CA ALA A 25 2.24 -4.93 21.84
C ALA A 25 1.10 -5.59 21.04
N SER A 26 0.89 -6.88 21.26
CA SER A 26 -0.18 -7.69 20.68
C SER A 26 -1.22 -8.11 21.74
N THR A 27 -0.94 -7.86 23.01
CA THR A 27 -1.84 -8.11 24.12
C THR A 27 -1.89 -6.90 25.06
N VAL A 28 -2.92 -6.82 25.90
CA VAL A 28 -3.06 -5.76 26.88
C VAL A 28 -1.94 -5.79 27.92
N ASP A 29 -1.53 -6.98 28.35
CA ASP A 29 -0.43 -7.15 29.31
C ASP A 29 0.91 -6.69 28.74
N GLU A 30 1.18 -7.00 27.46
CA GLU A 30 2.35 -6.48 26.74
C GLU A 30 2.31 -4.95 26.62
N ALA A 31 1.13 -4.37 26.41
CA ALA A 31 0.98 -2.91 26.32
C ALA A 31 1.31 -2.22 27.64
N VAL A 32 0.85 -2.76 28.75
CA VAL A 32 1.17 -2.24 30.10
C VAL A 32 2.65 -2.40 30.40
N ALA A 33 3.24 -3.55 30.07
CA ALA A 33 4.68 -3.79 30.22
C ALA A 33 5.51 -2.83 29.34
N ALA A 34 5.07 -2.58 28.10
CA ALA A 34 5.69 -1.61 27.20
C ALA A 34 5.68 -0.19 27.78
N ALA A 35 4.56 0.25 28.36
CA ALA A 35 4.44 1.56 29.01
C ALA A 35 5.40 1.71 30.17
N HIS A 36 5.51 0.71 31.05
CA HIS A 36 6.49 0.71 32.14
C HIS A 36 7.94 0.79 31.64
N ALA A 37 8.25 0.05 30.59
CA ALA A 37 9.59 0.08 29.99
C ALA A 37 9.90 1.47 29.40
N ILE A 38 8.96 2.08 28.67
CA ILE A 38 9.09 3.43 28.09
C ILE A 38 9.26 4.45 29.21
N GLN A 39 8.44 4.39 30.27
CA GLN A 39 8.56 5.30 31.42
C GLN A 39 9.96 5.23 32.04
N LYS A 40 10.48 4.02 32.22
CA LYS A 40 11.83 3.81 32.80
C LYS A 40 12.93 4.36 31.87
N GLU A 41 12.78 4.22 30.53
CA GLU A 41 13.78 4.63 29.55
C GLU A 41 13.75 6.15 29.26
N THR A 42 12.59 6.79 29.38
CA THR A 42 12.36 8.16 28.89
C THR A 42 11.94 9.14 29.99
N GLY A 43 11.41 8.63 31.10
CA GLY A 43 10.76 9.46 32.11
C GLY A 43 9.37 9.96 31.69
N SER A 44 8.82 9.53 30.57
CA SER A 44 7.50 9.95 30.10
C SER A 44 6.41 9.49 31.07
N GLU A 45 5.51 10.40 31.44
CA GLU A 45 4.33 10.10 32.28
C GLU A 45 3.09 9.83 31.41
N TRP A 46 3.08 10.34 30.17
CA TRP A 46 2.01 10.20 29.21
C TRP A 46 2.41 9.26 28.09
N PHE A 47 1.44 8.50 27.59
CA PHE A 47 1.67 7.49 26.58
C PHE A 47 0.67 7.64 25.45
N VAL A 48 1.13 7.47 24.21
CA VAL A 48 0.27 7.43 23.03
C VAL A 48 0.12 5.98 22.61
N ILE A 49 -1.12 5.52 22.49
CA ILE A 49 -1.48 4.18 22.04
C ILE A 49 -1.94 4.32 20.60
N LYS A 50 -1.26 3.64 19.66
CA LYS A 50 -1.50 3.77 18.21
C LYS A 50 -1.79 2.41 17.60
N ALA A 51 -2.96 2.24 16.99
CA ALA A 51 -3.28 1.07 16.19
C ALA A 51 -2.24 0.87 15.07
N GLN A 52 -1.80 -0.35 14.84
CA GLN A 52 -0.86 -0.70 13.78
C GLN A 52 -1.59 -1.43 12.66
N ILE A 53 -2.00 -0.66 11.64
CA ILE A 53 -2.60 -1.15 10.40
C ILE A 53 -1.94 -0.43 9.21
N HIS A 54 -1.96 -1.05 8.03
CA HIS A 54 -1.46 -0.43 6.79
C HIS A 54 -2.50 0.56 6.20
N ALA A 55 -2.89 1.57 6.99
CA ALA A 55 -3.75 2.66 6.55
C ALA A 55 -3.44 3.94 7.32
N GLY A 56 -3.60 5.08 6.65
CA GLY A 56 -3.53 6.40 7.26
C GLY A 56 -4.84 6.81 7.94
N GLY A 57 -4.84 8.01 8.56
CA GLY A 57 -6.05 8.57 9.18
C GLY A 57 -6.46 7.91 10.49
N ARG A 58 -5.62 7.09 11.10
CA ARG A 58 -5.89 6.31 12.33
C ARG A 58 -6.39 7.17 13.49
N GLY A 59 -5.84 8.37 13.65
CA GLY A 59 -6.24 9.30 14.72
C GLY A 59 -7.66 9.84 14.60
N LYS A 60 -8.20 9.93 13.38
CA LYS A 60 -9.58 10.33 13.08
C LYS A 60 -10.51 9.13 12.88
N GLY A 61 -9.94 7.94 12.66
CA GLY A 61 -10.69 6.69 12.49
C GLY A 61 -11.34 6.23 13.79
N THR A 62 -12.31 5.33 13.65
CA THR A 62 -13.11 4.82 14.78
C THR A 62 -13.08 3.29 14.80
N ILE A 63 -12.91 2.72 15.98
CA ILE A 63 -13.07 1.28 16.24
C ILE A 63 -14.57 0.98 16.32
N ASN A 64 -15.08 0.13 15.43
CA ASN A 64 -16.50 -0.17 15.34
C ASN A 64 -17.11 -0.71 16.65
N GLU A 65 -16.37 -1.59 17.33
CA GLU A 65 -16.85 -2.31 18.51
C GLU A 65 -16.91 -1.43 19.77
N THR A 66 -16.05 -0.41 19.85
CA THR A 66 -15.88 0.37 21.11
C THR A 66 -16.12 1.87 20.94
N GLY A 67 -16.14 2.38 19.71
CA GLY A 67 -16.18 3.81 19.42
C GLY A 67 -14.87 4.55 19.73
N SER A 68 -13.80 3.84 20.14
CA SER A 68 -12.49 4.44 20.38
C SER A 68 -11.84 4.91 19.07
N HIS A 69 -10.94 5.89 19.16
CA HIS A 69 -10.08 6.23 18.03
C HIS A 69 -8.89 5.27 17.91
N GLY A 70 -8.32 5.15 16.70
CA GLY A 70 -7.13 4.34 16.48
C GLY A 70 -5.83 4.92 17.06
N VAL A 71 -5.85 6.18 17.51
CA VAL A 71 -4.77 6.82 18.28
C VAL A 71 -5.37 7.52 19.47
N VAL A 72 -4.93 7.14 20.70
CA VAL A 72 -5.44 7.69 21.95
C VAL A 72 -4.30 8.00 22.91
N LEU A 73 -4.51 9.01 23.78
CA LEU A 73 -3.57 9.44 24.80
C LEU A 73 -3.94 8.88 26.17
N ALA A 74 -3.00 8.22 26.83
CA ALA A 74 -3.07 7.86 28.25
C ALA A 74 -2.23 8.85 29.09
N LYS A 75 -2.87 9.57 29.99
CA LYS A 75 -2.21 10.58 30.83
C LYS A 75 -1.57 10.02 32.10
N ILE A 76 -1.88 8.78 32.40
CA ILE A 76 -1.27 8.00 33.47
C ILE A 76 -1.17 6.55 33.05
N ILE A 77 -0.22 5.82 33.59
CA ILE A 77 0.07 4.45 33.18
C ILE A 77 -1.11 3.49 33.41
N ASP A 78 -1.91 3.71 34.44
CA ASP A 78 -3.09 2.90 34.77
C ASP A 78 -4.18 2.93 33.67
N GLN A 79 -4.17 3.96 32.82
CA GLN A 79 -5.11 4.06 31.69
C GLN A 79 -4.67 3.22 30.50
N VAL A 80 -3.42 2.78 30.42
CA VAL A 80 -2.87 2.10 29.23
C VAL A 80 -3.61 0.80 28.97
N GLY A 81 -3.86 0.00 30.00
CA GLY A 81 -4.58 -1.28 29.86
C GLY A 81 -5.96 -1.12 29.22
N ALA A 82 -6.84 -0.33 29.83
CA ALA A 82 -8.20 -0.12 29.36
C ALA A 82 -8.26 0.51 27.96
N LYS A 83 -7.35 1.46 27.65
CA LYS A 83 -7.28 2.09 26.32
C LYS A 83 -6.74 1.13 25.26
N SER A 84 -5.82 0.25 25.61
CA SER A 84 -5.31 -0.80 24.72
C SER A 84 -6.39 -1.84 24.40
N GLU A 85 -7.17 -2.25 25.41
CA GLU A 85 -8.30 -3.17 25.24
C GLU A 85 -9.38 -2.60 24.33
N ALA A 86 -9.61 -1.29 24.38
CA ALA A 86 -10.58 -0.63 23.50
C ALA A 86 -10.17 -0.59 22.00
N ILE A 87 -8.91 -0.90 21.69
CA ILE A 87 -8.36 -0.83 20.32
C ILE A 87 -7.98 -2.23 19.80
N LEU A 88 -7.31 -3.04 20.63
CA LEU A 88 -6.85 -4.37 20.22
C LEU A 88 -8.01 -5.30 19.90
N GLY A 89 -7.88 -6.00 18.76
CA GLY A 89 -8.88 -6.94 18.26
C GLY A 89 -10.11 -6.28 17.64
N GLY A 90 -10.25 -4.94 17.72
CA GLY A 90 -11.33 -4.19 17.10
C GLY A 90 -11.07 -3.90 15.61
N THR A 91 -12.11 -3.46 14.91
CA THR A 91 -12.09 -3.10 13.49
C THR A 91 -11.99 -1.58 13.35
N LEU A 92 -10.85 -1.08 12.91
CA LEU A 92 -10.60 0.34 12.70
C LEU A 92 -11.05 0.77 11.30
N VAL A 93 -12.02 1.68 11.26
CA VAL A 93 -12.50 2.32 10.05
C VAL A 93 -11.88 3.71 9.91
N THR A 94 -11.23 3.95 8.78
CA THR A 94 -10.65 5.25 8.39
C THR A 94 -11.10 5.61 6.97
N HIS A 95 -10.82 6.80 6.52
CA HIS A 95 -11.10 7.18 5.11
C HIS A 95 -10.29 6.34 4.09
N GLN A 96 -9.18 5.70 4.51
CA GLN A 96 -8.35 4.87 3.64
C GLN A 96 -8.71 3.37 3.69
N THR A 97 -9.35 2.89 4.75
CA THR A 97 -9.73 1.46 4.87
C THR A 97 -11.05 1.13 4.19
N GLY A 98 -11.83 2.16 3.82
CA GLY A 98 -13.23 1.95 3.44
C GLY A 98 -14.11 1.56 4.63
N PRO A 99 -15.43 1.31 4.39
CA PRO A 99 -16.41 1.04 5.44
C PRO A 99 -16.19 -0.30 6.16
N GLU A 100 -15.52 -1.26 5.51
CA GLU A 100 -15.24 -2.58 6.11
C GLU A 100 -14.17 -2.49 7.20
N GLY A 101 -13.30 -1.48 7.14
CA GLY A 101 -12.23 -1.27 8.10
C GLY A 101 -11.12 -2.33 8.03
N LYS A 102 -10.19 -2.25 8.98
CA LYS A 102 -9.13 -3.23 9.18
C LYS A 102 -9.04 -3.66 10.63
N LYS A 103 -8.80 -4.95 10.86
CA LYS A 103 -8.64 -5.50 12.20
C LYS A 103 -7.31 -5.05 12.82
N VAL A 104 -7.36 -4.57 14.06
CA VAL A 104 -6.17 -4.13 14.79
C VAL A 104 -5.57 -5.32 15.55
N ASN A 105 -4.53 -5.92 15.02
CA ASN A 105 -3.84 -7.06 15.66
C ASN A 105 -2.69 -6.61 16.57
N LYS A 106 -2.18 -5.40 16.39
CA LYS A 106 -1.04 -4.85 17.12
C LYS A 106 -1.28 -3.38 17.42
N ILE A 107 -0.71 -2.91 18.51
CA ILE A 107 -0.66 -1.49 18.89
C ILE A 107 0.78 -1.10 19.20
N LEU A 108 1.10 0.18 18.97
CA LEU A 108 2.37 0.79 19.39
C LEU A 108 2.10 1.65 20.60
N ILE A 109 2.77 1.36 21.71
CA ILE A 109 2.83 2.23 22.88
C ILE A 109 4.03 3.15 22.71
N ALA A 110 3.81 4.46 22.65
CA ALA A 110 4.85 5.44 22.40
C ALA A 110 4.90 6.49 23.52
N GLU A 111 6.10 7.08 23.71
CA GLU A 111 6.28 8.22 24.63
C GLU A 111 5.50 9.45 24.12
N ASP A 112 5.09 10.31 25.05
CA ASP A 112 4.65 11.65 24.68
C ASP A 112 5.86 12.54 24.35
N VAL A 113 5.77 13.24 23.25
CA VAL A 113 6.84 14.14 22.73
C VAL A 113 6.40 15.60 22.63
N TYR A 114 5.16 15.90 23.10
CA TYR A 114 4.59 17.25 23.12
C TYR A 114 4.74 17.91 24.49
N TYR A 115 5.94 17.85 25.06
CA TYR A 115 6.23 18.44 26.37
C TYR A 115 6.49 19.95 26.28
N PRO A 116 6.16 20.73 27.33
CA PRO A 116 6.46 22.17 27.38
C PRO A 116 7.96 22.42 27.47
N GLY A 117 8.42 23.56 26.93
CA GLY A 117 9.84 23.93 26.94
C GLY A 117 10.07 25.36 26.48
N ALA A 118 11.27 25.64 25.95
CA ALA A 118 11.70 26.99 25.56
C ALA A 118 10.99 27.54 24.30
N SER A 119 10.49 26.65 23.44
CA SER A 119 9.76 27.03 22.22
C SER A 119 8.50 26.17 22.08
N GLU A 120 7.53 26.61 21.27
CA GLU A 120 6.35 25.81 20.99
C GLU A 120 6.69 24.64 20.06
N PRO A 121 6.20 23.42 20.35
CA PRO A 121 6.25 22.30 19.40
C PRO A 121 5.55 22.67 18.11
N LYS A 122 6.13 22.24 16.97
CA LYS A 122 5.54 22.50 15.66
C LYS A 122 5.63 21.27 14.78
N GLU A 123 4.54 20.94 14.12
CA GLU A 123 4.42 19.82 13.19
C GLU A 123 4.75 20.26 11.77
N TYR A 124 5.40 19.35 11.04
CA TYR A 124 5.72 19.47 9.63
C TYR A 124 5.38 18.19 8.90
N TYR A 125 5.18 18.29 7.61
CA TYR A 125 5.12 17.17 6.69
C TYR A 125 6.46 17.02 5.97
N LEU A 126 6.93 15.78 5.81
CA LEU A 126 8.09 15.46 4.99
C LEU A 126 7.89 14.10 4.32
N SER A 127 8.09 14.04 3.01
CA SER A 127 8.12 12.78 2.27
C SER A 127 9.24 12.75 1.24
N ILE A 128 9.64 11.54 0.87
CA ILE A 128 10.55 11.26 -0.24
C ILE A 128 9.89 10.21 -1.11
N LEU A 129 9.78 10.48 -2.39
CA LEU A 129 9.18 9.57 -3.37
C LEU A 129 9.78 9.80 -4.77
N LEU A 130 9.51 8.87 -5.67
CA LEU A 130 9.89 8.99 -7.07
C LEU A 130 8.89 9.88 -7.83
N ASP A 131 9.37 10.99 -8.39
CA ASP A 131 8.65 11.74 -9.42
C ASP A 131 8.86 11.07 -10.78
N ARG A 132 7.87 10.29 -11.21
CA ARG A 132 7.94 9.51 -12.45
C ARG A 132 8.00 10.38 -13.71
N ALA A 133 7.44 11.59 -13.66
CA ALA A 133 7.45 12.51 -14.79
C ALA A 133 8.85 13.08 -15.05
N LYS A 134 9.64 13.26 -13.98
CA LYS A 134 11.02 13.75 -14.07
C LYS A 134 12.07 12.64 -14.02
N GLY A 135 11.69 11.43 -13.61
CA GLY A 135 12.63 10.34 -13.39
C GLY A 135 13.63 10.63 -12.25
N GLN A 136 13.19 11.39 -11.24
CA GLN A 136 14.02 11.83 -10.13
C GLN A 136 13.29 11.62 -8.80
N ASN A 137 14.05 11.38 -7.75
CA ASN A 137 13.49 11.44 -6.41
C ASN A 137 13.16 12.87 -6.04
N VAL A 138 12.06 13.09 -5.32
CA VAL A 138 11.65 14.40 -4.85
C VAL A 138 11.43 14.34 -3.34
N ILE A 139 11.99 15.32 -2.64
CA ILE A 139 11.61 15.64 -1.27
C ILE A 139 10.44 16.60 -1.34
N MET A 140 9.33 16.22 -0.69
CA MET A 140 8.19 17.12 -0.47
C MET A 140 8.13 17.47 1.00
N ALA A 141 7.95 18.74 1.30
CA ALA A 141 7.86 19.24 2.66
C ALA A 141 6.77 20.32 2.78
N SER A 142 6.13 20.40 3.95
CA SER A 142 5.14 21.44 4.23
C SER A 142 5.15 21.83 5.70
N THR A 143 4.73 23.06 5.99
CA THR A 143 4.45 23.54 7.36
C THR A 143 3.11 23.06 7.89
N GLU A 144 2.31 22.39 7.07
CA GLU A 144 1.01 21.82 7.40
C GLU A 144 1.17 20.33 7.83
N GLY A 145 1.89 20.12 8.94
CA GLY A 145 2.05 18.77 9.50
C GLY A 145 0.77 18.26 10.17
N GLY A 146 0.63 16.93 10.26
CA GLY A 146 -0.55 16.28 10.83
C GLY A 146 -1.82 16.37 9.95
N MET A 147 -1.73 17.04 8.81
CA MET A 147 -2.80 17.13 7.82
C MET A 147 -2.59 16.15 6.67
N ASP A 148 -3.69 15.82 5.99
CA ASP A 148 -3.69 15.04 4.76
C ASP A 148 -3.03 15.85 3.63
N ILE A 149 -1.94 15.36 3.06
CA ILE A 149 -1.15 16.11 2.07
C ILE A 149 -1.92 16.33 0.76
N GLU A 150 -2.82 15.42 0.40
CA GLU A 150 -3.70 15.54 -0.76
C GLU A 150 -4.64 16.76 -0.59
N THR A 151 -5.18 16.96 0.60
CA THR A 151 -5.98 18.14 0.94
C THR A 151 -5.15 19.43 0.85
N VAL A 152 -3.90 19.41 1.31
CA VAL A 152 -2.98 20.56 1.18
C VAL A 152 -2.66 20.81 -0.29
N ALA A 153 -2.44 19.77 -1.09
CA ALA A 153 -2.16 19.88 -2.52
C ALA A 153 -3.34 20.47 -3.31
N GLU A 154 -4.57 20.15 -2.91
CA GLU A 154 -5.79 20.66 -3.55
C GLU A 154 -6.08 22.13 -3.20
N HIS A 155 -5.94 22.50 -1.92
CA HIS A 155 -6.40 23.78 -1.41
C HIS A 155 -5.30 24.85 -1.31
N THR A 156 -4.06 24.45 -1.01
CA THR A 156 -2.92 25.33 -0.77
C THR A 156 -1.61 24.75 -1.33
N PRO A 157 -1.55 24.46 -2.66
CA PRO A 157 -0.40 23.80 -3.28
C PRO A 157 0.91 24.59 -3.14
N GLU A 158 0.85 25.91 -2.95
CA GLU A 158 2.00 26.78 -2.71
C GLU A 158 2.70 26.51 -1.37
N LYS A 159 2.03 25.84 -0.43
CA LYS A 159 2.64 25.43 0.85
C LYS A 159 3.47 24.16 0.73
N ILE A 160 3.43 23.48 -0.42
CA ILE A 160 4.21 22.28 -0.68
C ILE A 160 5.54 22.66 -1.33
N ILE A 161 6.61 22.53 -0.56
CA ILE A 161 7.99 22.71 -1.00
C ILE A 161 8.41 21.42 -1.70
N LYS A 162 9.01 21.53 -2.90
CA LYS A 162 9.55 20.40 -3.65
C LYS A 162 11.01 20.64 -3.97
N GLU A 163 11.85 19.66 -3.65
CA GLU A 163 13.26 19.65 -4.00
C GLU A 163 13.60 18.33 -4.71
N TRP A 164 13.94 18.40 -5.99
CA TRP A 164 14.28 17.24 -6.81
C TRP A 164 15.76 16.89 -6.65
N ILE A 165 16.05 15.61 -6.64
CA ILE A 165 17.39 15.06 -6.41
C ILE A 165 17.80 14.33 -7.68
N ASP A 166 18.92 14.77 -8.25
CA ASP A 166 19.54 14.08 -9.39
C ASP A 166 20.07 12.71 -8.92
N PRO A 167 19.61 11.59 -9.50
CA PRO A 167 20.02 10.25 -9.08
C PRO A 167 21.52 9.99 -9.28
N ALA A 168 22.18 10.68 -10.21
CA ALA A 168 23.63 10.54 -10.43
C ALA A 168 24.46 11.22 -9.34
N VAL A 169 23.88 12.18 -8.62
CA VAL A 169 24.57 13.03 -7.63
C VAL A 169 24.13 12.70 -6.19
N GLY A 170 22.88 12.27 -6.01
CA GLY A 170 22.24 12.08 -4.71
C GLY A 170 21.98 13.39 -3.97
N LEU A 171 21.36 13.30 -2.81
CA LEU A 171 21.04 14.48 -1.99
C LEU A 171 22.29 15.20 -1.50
N ARG A 172 22.38 16.50 -1.78
CA ARG A 172 23.44 17.37 -1.28
C ARG A 172 22.96 18.18 -0.08
N ARG A 173 23.89 18.47 0.84
CA ARG A 173 23.60 19.19 2.08
C ARG A 173 22.88 20.52 1.85
N PHE A 174 23.25 21.27 0.79
CA PHE A 174 22.61 22.55 0.49
C PHE A 174 21.14 22.41 0.13
N GLN A 175 20.73 21.27 -0.50
CA GLN A 175 19.32 20.97 -0.82
C GLN A 175 18.52 20.73 0.46
N ALA A 176 19.05 19.92 1.39
CA ALA A 176 18.43 19.76 2.71
C ALA A 176 18.33 21.08 3.49
N GLN A 177 19.37 21.95 3.39
CA GLN A 177 19.33 23.28 3.97
C GLN A 177 18.23 24.17 3.33
N LYS A 178 18.09 24.14 2.01
CA LYS A 178 17.06 24.86 1.28
C LYS A 178 15.66 24.47 1.74
N VAL A 179 15.39 23.17 1.89
CA VAL A 179 14.12 22.67 2.43
C VAL A 179 13.90 23.16 3.87
N ALA A 180 14.91 23.02 4.75
CA ALA A 180 14.79 23.44 6.15
C ALA A 180 14.57 24.96 6.28
N PHE A 181 15.21 25.79 5.46
CA PHE A 181 14.95 27.24 5.40
C PHE A 181 13.53 27.56 4.89
N ALA A 182 13.07 26.88 3.87
CA ALA A 182 11.74 27.08 3.33
C ALA A 182 10.63 26.67 4.32
N LEU A 183 10.91 25.73 5.24
CA LEU A 183 10.04 25.42 6.39
C LEU A 183 10.06 26.48 7.51
N GLY A 184 10.88 27.54 7.36
CA GLY A 184 10.99 28.65 8.32
C GLY A 184 11.83 28.30 9.54
N LEU A 185 12.65 27.24 9.49
CA LEU A 185 13.49 26.83 10.61
C LEU A 185 14.75 27.67 10.73
N THR A 186 15.20 27.88 11.96
CA THR A 186 16.41 28.65 12.30
C THR A 186 17.19 27.93 13.43
N GLY A 187 18.40 28.40 13.72
CA GLY A 187 19.18 27.98 14.88
C GLY A 187 19.48 26.47 14.94
N MET A 188 19.18 25.86 16.08
CA MET A 188 19.41 24.42 16.30
C MET A 188 18.42 23.58 15.49
N ALA A 189 17.14 23.95 15.44
CA ALA A 189 16.11 23.21 14.72
C ALA A 189 16.42 23.11 13.21
N LEU A 190 16.99 24.15 12.60
CA LEU A 190 17.48 24.10 11.22
C LEU A 190 18.57 23.05 11.04
N LYS A 191 19.57 23.00 11.93
CA LYS A 191 20.68 22.05 11.86
C LYS A 191 20.20 20.61 12.02
N GLU A 192 19.27 20.40 12.95
CA GLU A 192 18.68 19.07 13.20
C GLU A 192 17.79 18.63 12.03
N MET A 193 17.02 19.53 11.42
CA MET A 193 16.22 19.20 10.24
C MET A 193 17.10 18.83 9.04
N VAL A 194 18.22 19.52 8.84
CA VAL A 194 19.19 19.16 7.76
C VAL A 194 19.73 17.77 7.97
N LYS A 195 20.13 17.40 9.19
CA LYS A 195 20.58 16.05 9.51
C LYS A 195 19.47 15.02 9.31
N PHE A 196 18.27 15.34 9.78
CA PHE A 196 17.08 14.51 9.64
C PHE A 196 16.79 14.18 8.17
N ILE A 197 16.75 15.19 7.29
CA ILE A 197 16.51 15.01 5.85
C ILE A 197 17.60 14.16 5.21
N GLN A 198 18.89 14.39 5.55
CA GLN A 198 19.99 13.59 5.01
C GLN A 198 19.91 12.12 5.44
N ALA A 199 19.61 11.86 6.72
CA ALA A 199 19.45 10.52 7.25
C ALA A 199 18.23 9.81 6.64
N LEU A 200 17.11 10.52 6.49
CA LEU A 200 15.89 10.01 5.86
C LEU A 200 16.13 9.62 4.40
N TYR A 201 16.86 10.47 3.64
CA TYR A 201 17.20 10.16 2.25
C TYR A 201 18.11 8.96 2.13
N MET A 202 19.09 8.83 3.04
CA MET A 202 19.96 7.66 3.08
C MET A 202 19.18 6.38 3.39
N ALA A 203 18.23 6.43 4.34
CA ALA A 203 17.34 5.31 4.62
C ALA A 203 16.51 4.94 3.37
N PHE A 204 15.93 5.93 2.70
CA PHE A 204 15.14 5.74 1.49
C PHE A 204 15.92 5.00 0.38
N GLU A 205 17.14 5.44 0.08
CA GLU A 205 17.97 4.82 -0.97
C GLU A 205 18.46 3.42 -0.58
N GLN A 206 18.94 3.26 0.66
CA GLN A 206 19.55 2.00 1.10
C GLN A 206 18.53 0.87 1.33
N THR A 207 17.26 1.21 1.49
CA THR A 207 16.17 0.25 1.66
C THR A 207 15.40 -0.01 0.37
N ASP A 208 15.81 0.60 -0.74
CA ASP A 208 15.08 0.54 -2.01
C ASP A 208 13.60 0.90 -1.84
N SER A 209 13.33 1.96 -1.12
CA SER A 209 11.95 2.39 -0.86
C SER A 209 11.36 3.16 -2.04
N ALA A 210 10.08 2.93 -2.30
CA ALA A 210 9.31 3.69 -3.27
C ALA A 210 8.78 5.00 -2.67
N MET A 211 8.51 4.99 -1.35
CA MET A 211 8.05 6.16 -0.61
C MET A 211 8.43 6.07 0.87
N PHE A 212 8.89 7.20 1.42
CA PHE A 212 8.90 7.49 2.84
C PHE A 212 8.03 8.71 3.09
N GLU A 213 7.08 8.61 4.02
CA GLU A 213 6.27 9.72 4.47
C GLU A 213 6.34 9.80 5.99
N ILE A 214 6.71 10.96 6.49
CA ILE A 214 6.76 11.28 7.92
C ILE A 214 5.75 12.40 8.18
N ASN A 215 4.65 12.04 8.83
CA ASN A 215 3.55 12.98 9.06
C ASN A 215 2.84 12.70 10.40
N PRO A 216 3.19 13.47 11.47
CA PRO A 216 4.09 14.63 11.43
C PRO A 216 5.57 14.32 11.69
N VAL A 217 6.43 15.20 11.15
CA VAL A 217 7.75 15.49 11.69
C VAL A 217 7.57 16.55 12.77
N LEU A 218 8.00 16.30 13.99
CA LEU A 218 7.84 17.23 15.09
C LEU A 218 9.15 17.98 15.39
N LYS A 219 9.07 19.30 15.42
CA LYS A 219 10.01 20.15 16.15
C LYS A 219 9.53 20.24 17.58
N THR A 220 10.30 19.67 18.49
CA THR A 220 10.00 19.72 19.92
C THR A 220 10.26 21.10 20.53
N SER A 221 9.84 21.29 21.77
CA SER A 221 10.05 22.52 22.53
C SER A 221 11.52 22.83 22.85
N ASP A 222 12.41 21.84 22.74
CA ASP A 222 13.88 21.97 22.86
C ASP A 222 14.62 21.89 21.51
N ASP A 223 13.90 22.22 20.41
CA ASP A 223 14.41 22.32 19.04
C ASP A 223 14.97 21.02 18.45
N LYS A 224 14.65 19.86 18.98
CA LYS A 224 14.92 18.57 18.32
C LYS A 224 13.92 18.34 17.20
N ILE A 225 14.35 17.58 16.20
CA ILE A 225 13.49 17.14 15.08
C ILE A 225 13.35 15.63 15.17
N LEU A 226 12.12 15.13 15.17
CA LEU A 226 11.86 13.69 15.24
C LEU A 226 10.64 13.23 14.43
N ALA A 227 10.66 11.99 14.00
CA ALA A 227 9.53 11.32 13.35
C ALA A 227 8.54 10.85 14.40
N VAL A 228 7.31 11.38 14.37
CA VAL A 228 6.21 10.94 15.24
C VAL A 228 5.42 9.81 14.62
N ASP A 229 5.16 9.89 13.33
CA ASP A 229 4.58 8.81 12.53
C ASP A 229 5.44 8.56 11.28
N ALA A 230 5.38 7.34 10.75
CA ALA A 230 6.12 6.96 9.56
C ALA A 230 5.32 5.95 8.73
N LYS A 231 5.16 6.26 7.45
CA LYS A 231 4.62 5.35 6.44
C LYS A 231 5.72 5.08 5.42
N VAL A 232 5.96 3.80 5.17
CA VAL A 232 7.04 3.36 4.28
C VAL A 232 6.49 2.32 3.30
N ASP A 233 6.76 2.57 2.03
CA ASP A 233 6.53 1.62 0.97
C ASP A 233 7.86 1.22 0.33
N ILE A 234 8.16 -0.07 0.35
CA ILE A 234 9.37 -0.67 -0.22
C ILE A 234 9.07 -1.12 -1.65
N ASP A 235 9.98 -0.90 -2.58
CA ASP A 235 9.84 -1.40 -3.94
C ASP A 235 9.87 -2.94 -3.95
N ASP A 236 8.77 -3.56 -4.34
CA ASP A 236 8.63 -5.02 -4.42
C ASP A 236 9.67 -5.64 -5.34
N ASN A 237 10.09 -4.93 -6.39
CA ASN A 237 11.11 -5.38 -7.33
C ASN A 237 12.51 -5.48 -6.70
N ALA A 238 12.73 -4.84 -5.56
CA ALA A 238 13.99 -4.87 -4.83
C ALA A 238 14.03 -5.90 -3.69
N LEU A 239 12.92 -6.51 -3.32
CA LEU A 239 12.83 -7.41 -2.17
C LEU A 239 13.77 -8.62 -2.24
N PHE A 240 14.16 -9.06 -3.45
CA PHE A 240 15.14 -10.14 -3.63
C PHE A 240 16.50 -9.83 -2.98
N ARG A 241 16.86 -8.55 -2.86
CA ARG A 241 18.10 -8.09 -2.20
C ARG A 241 17.87 -7.52 -0.81
N GLN A 242 16.64 -7.18 -0.45
CA GLN A 242 16.23 -6.65 0.86
C GLN A 242 15.64 -7.76 1.75
N LYS A 243 16.39 -8.84 1.98
CA LYS A 243 15.89 -10.05 2.66
C LYS A 243 15.42 -9.82 4.10
N GLU A 244 16.09 -8.92 4.84
CA GLU A 244 15.67 -8.57 6.21
C GLU A 244 14.35 -7.80 6.20
N ILE A 245 14.18 -6.89 5.24
CA ILE A 245 12.95 -6.11 5.08
C ILE A 245 11.80 -7.01 4.64
N LEU A 246 12.04 -7.98 3.74
CA LEU A 246 11.04 -8.95 3.32
C LEU A 246 10.43 -9.72 4.50
N GLN A 247 11.21 -9.98 5.56
CA GLN A 247 10.71 -10.66 6.77
C GLN A 247 9.73 -9.80 7.60
N LEU A 248 9.68 -8.49 7.33
CA LEU A 248 8.75 -7.57 7.99
C LEU A 248 7.34 -7.58 7.38
N ARG A 249 7.16 -8.29 6.26
CA ARG A 249 5.89 -8.38 5.54
C ARG A 249 4.80 -8.98 6.42
N ASP A 250 3.67 -8.30 6.51
CA ASP A 250 2.49 -8.78 7.23
C ASP A 250 1.37 -9.12 6.24
N LEU A 251 1.25 -10.40 5.91
CA LEU A 251 0.25 -10.88 4.94
C LEU A 251 -1.20 -10.68 5.41
N SER A 252 -1.43 -10.48 6.72
CA SER A 252 -2.78 -10.20 7.24
C SER A 252 -3.27 -8.79 6.91
N GLU A 253 -2.35 -7.90 6.49
CA GLU A 253 -2.65 -6.54 6.06
C GLU A 253 -2.85 -6.39 4.55
N GLU A 254 -2.53 -7.44 3.77
CA GLU A 254 -2.66 -7.45 2.32
C GLU A 254 -4.01 -8.06 1.88
N ASP A 255 -4.43 -7.79 0.64
CA ASP A 255 -5.63 -8.43 0.10
C ASP A 255 -5.39 -9.94 -0.07
N PRO A 256 -6.27 -10.81 0.45
CA PRO A 256 -6.09 -12.26 0.38
C PRO A 256 -6.02 -12.82 -1.05
N LEU A 257 -6.66 -12.15 -2.02
CA LEU A 257 -6.64 -12.57 -3.43
C LEU A 257 -5.30 -12.21 -4.07
N GLU A 258 -4.72 -11.04 -3.72
CA GLU A 258 -3.39 -10.62 -4.16
C GLU A 258 -2.31 -11.55 -3.59
N VAL A 259 -2.41 -11.88 -2.30
CA VAL A 259 -1.52 -12.86 -1.66
C VAL A 259 -1.61 -14.22 -2.34
N ALA A 260 -2.83 -14.71 -2.60
CA ALA A 260 -3.04 -15.98 -3.30
C ALA A 260 -2.47 -15.97 -4.72
N ALA A 261 -2.61 -14.85 -5.45
CA ALA A 261 -2.07 -14.69 -6.80
C ALA A 261 -0.54 -14.72 -6.80
N ALA A 262 0.09 -14.04 -5.86
CA ALA A 262 1.54 -13.99 -5.72
C ALA A 262 2.16 -15.39 -5.51
N THR A 263 1.47 -16.32 -4.80
CA THR A 263 1.94 -17.71 -4.62
C THR A 263 2.02 -18.49 -5.93
N HIS A 264 1.26 -18.08 -6.95
CA HIS A 264 1.26 -18.66 -8.29
C HIS A 264 2.07 -17.87 -9.31
N GLY A 265 2.80 -16.82 -8.86
CA GLY A 265 3.58 -15.96 -9.75
C GLY A 265 2.71 -15.08 -10.67
N LEU A 266 1.46 -14.81 -10.29
CA LEU A 266 0.52 -13.98 -11.03
C LEU A 266 0.57 -12.54 -10.52
N ASN A 267 0.53 -11.58 -11.45
CA ASN A 267 0.34 -10.17 -11.13
C ASN A 267 -1.16 -9.87 -11.06
N TYR A 268 -1.68 -9.75 -9.85
CA TYR A 268 -3.09 -9.49 -9.57
C TYR A 268 -3.25 -8.23 -8.71
N VAL A 269 -4.23 -7.40 -9.06
CA VAL A 269 -4.69 -6.28 -8.24
C VAL A 269 -6.21 -6.35 -8.19
N LYS A 270 -6.78 -6.34 -6.98
CA LYS A 270 -8.23 -6.30 -6.78
C LYS A 270 -8.77 -4.90 -7.07
N LEU A 271 -9.92 -4.84 -7.75
CA LEU A 271 -10.69 -3.62 -8.01
C LEU A 271 -12.15 -3.84 -7.59
N ASP A 272 -12.94 -2.76 -7.58
CA ASP A 272 -14.33 -2.79 -7.06
C ASP A 272 -15.39 -3.03 -8.17
N GLY A 273 -15.04 -3.75 -9.22
CA GLY A 273 -15.91 -3.97 -10.37
C GLY A 273 -16.70 -5.26 -10.34
N ASN A 274 -17.32 -5.57 -11.50
CA ASN A 274 -18.16 -6.76 -11.72
C ASN A 274 -17.70 -7.64 -12.89
N VAL A 275 -16.61 -7.27 -13.58
CA VAL A 275 -16.04 -8.05 -14.70
C VAL A 275 -14.64 -8.50 -14.33
N GLY A 276 -14.47 -9.82 -14.18
CA GLY A 276 -13.16 -10.44 -14.01
C GLY A 276 -12.35 -10.34 -15.29
N VAL A 277 -11.07 -9.99 -15.17
CA VAL A 277 -10.16 -9.77 -16.32
C VAL A 277 -8.96 -10.69 -16.19
N MET A 278 -8.64 -11.40 -17.29
CA MET A 278 -7.43 -12.22 -17.43
C MET A 278 -6.78 -11.95 -18.77
N VAL A 279 -5.53 -11.50 -18.75
CA VAL A 279 -4.79 -11.12 -19.96
C VAL A 279 -3.34 -11.57 -19.89
N ASN A 280 -2.63 -11.50 -21.01
CA ASN A 280 -1.18 -11.65 -21.07
C ASN A 280 -0.51 -10.33 -21.43
N GLY A 281 -0.02 -9.64 -20.42
CA GLY A 281 0.70 -8.36 -20.53
C GLY A 281 -0.06 -7.17 -19.98
N ALA A 282 0.63 -6.38 -19.15
CA ALA A 282 0.06 -5.27 -18.39
C ALA A 282 -0.60 -4.19 -19.28
N GLY A 283 0.00 -3.85 -20.41
CA GLY A 283 -0.58 -2.89 -21.37
C GLY A 283 -1.91 -3.37 -21.95
N LEU A 284 -2.00 -4.68 -22.27
CA LEU A 284 -3.25 -5.29 -22.74
C LEU A 284 -4.30 -5.31 -21.63
N ALA A 285 -3.89 -5.53 -20.37
CA ALA A 285 -4.79 -5.48 -19.21
C ALA A 285 -5.44 -4.11 -19.10
N MET A 286 -4.65 -3.04 -19.10
CA MET A 286 -5.16 -1.66 -19.01
C MET A 286 -6.12 -1.34 -20.16
N ALA A 287 -5.74 -1.64 -21.41
CA ALA A 287 -6.62 -1.43 -22.57
C ALA A 287 -7.91 -2.25 -22.49
N THR A 288 -7.84 -3.47 -21.94
CA THR A 288 -9.02 -4.33 -21.76
C THR A 288 -9.96 -3.75 -20.71
N MET A 289 -9.41 -3.27 -19.58
CA MET A 289 -10.20 -2.62 -18.52
C MET A 289 -10.88 -1.35 -19.02
N ASP A 290 -10.19 -0.52 -19.82
CA ASP A 290 -10.77 0.68 -20.44
C ASP A 290 -11.92 0.31 -21.36
N MET A 291 -11.77 -0.73 -22.19
CA MET A 291 -12.82 -1.19 -23.10
C MET A 291 -14.04 -1.73 -22.34
N ILE A 292 -13.84 -2.46 -21.23
CA ILE A 292 -14.94 -2.91 -20.36
C ILE A 292 -15.70 -1.69 -19.83
N LYS A 293 -14.98 -0.70 -19.32
CA LYS A 293 -15.58 0.51 -18.75
C LYS A 293 -16.36 1.32 -19.78
N LEU A 294 -15.81 1.50 -20.98
CA LEU A 294 -16.49 2.17 -22.10
C LEU A 294 -17.74 1.42 -22.57
N SER A 295 -17.81 0.11 -22.33
CA SER A 295 -18.96 -0.73 -22.69
C SER A 295 -20.03 -0.82 -21.57
N GLY A 296 -19.79 -0.17 -20.42
CA GLY A 296 -20.74 -0.08 -19.29
C GLY A 296 -20.55 -1.17 -18.22
N GLY A 297 -19.48 -1.96 -18.29
CA GLY A 297 -19.03 -2.82 -17.20
C GLY A 297 -17.98 -2.11 -16.32
N GLU A 298 -17.68 -2.67 -15.15
CA GLU A 298 -16.60 -2.19 -14.30
C GLU A 298 -15.62 -3.35 -14.04
N PRO A 299 -14.29 -3.16 -14.28
CA PRO A 299 -13.32 -4.21 -14.07
C PRO A 299 -13.17 -4.53 -12.57
N ALA A 300 -13.27 -5.84 -12.24
CA ALA A 300 -13.17 -6.34 -10.87
C ALA A 300 -11.71 -6.59 -10.44
N ASN A 301 -10.82 -6.71 -11.40
CA ASN A 301 -9.40 -6.94 -11.14
C ASN A 301 -8.53 -6.58 -12.34
N PHE A 302 -7.26 -6.33 -12.06
CA PHE A 302 -6.17 -6.49 -13.01
C PHE A 302 -5.57 -7.89 -12.83
N LEU A 303 -5.36 -8.65 -13.89
CA LEU A 303 -4.62 -9.92 -13.84
C LEU A 303 -3.83 -10.13 -15.12
N ASP A 304 -2.52 -10.17 -14.98
CA ASP A 304 -1.57 -10.52 -16.04
C ASP A 304 -0.99 -11.92 -15.75
N VAL A 305 -1.28 -12.87 -16.64
CA VAL A 305 -0.74 -14.25 -16.58
C VAL A 305 0.66 -14.35 -17.16
N GLY A 306 1.22 -13.25 -17.68
CA GLY A 306 2.55 -13.17 -18.23
C GLY A 306 2.74 -13.90 -19.58
N GLY A 307 3.96 -13.80 -20.09
CA GLY A 307 4.36 -14.45 -21.36
C GLY A 307 4.54 -15.98 -21.28
N GLY A 308 4.55 -16.55 -20.09
CA GLY A 308 4.68 -17.99 -19.82
C GLY A 308 3.38 -18.70 -19.49
N ALA A 309 2.22 -18.11 -19.81
CA ALA A 309 0.90 -18.66 -19.48
C ALA A 309 0.77 -20.14 -19.86
N ASN A 310 0.35 -20.95 -18.89
CA ASN A 310 0.12 -22.38 -19.02
C ASN A 310 -1.20 -22.77 -18.30
N ALA A 311 -1.59 -24.04 -18.37
CA ALA A 311 -2.82 -24.53 -17.76
C ALA A 311 -2.92 -24.25 -16.25
N GLU A 312 -1.82 -24.34 -15.52
CA GLU A 312 -1.78 -24.12 -14.06
C GLU A 312 -1.98 -22.66 -13.70
N THR A 313 -1.29 -21.74 -14.39
CA THR A 313 -1.44 -20.30 -14.15
C THR A 313 -2.82 -19.78 -14.55
N VAL A 314 -3.39 -20.31 -15.64
CA VAL A 314 -4.76 -20.00 -16.08
C VAL A 314 -5.78 -20.50 -15.06
N GLU A 315 -5.64 -21.77 -14.58
CA GLU A 315 -6.49 -22.33 -13.56
C GLU A 315 -6.44 -21.50 -12.26
N ALA A 316 -5.24 -21.18 -11.79
CA ALA A 316 -5.05 -20.34 -10.60
C ALA A 316 -5.74 -18.98 -10.76
N GLY A 317 -5.57 -18.33 -11.92
CA GLY A 317 -6.23 -17.07 -12.23
C GLY A 317 -7.75 -17.15 -12.17
N PHE A 318 -8.37 -18.18 -12.77
CA PHE A 318 -9.82 -18.39 -12.66
C PHE A 318 -10.27 -18.60 -11.23
N ARG A 319 -9.58 -19.44 -10.45
CA ARG A 319 -9.92 -19.70 -9.06
C ARG A 319 -9.85 -18.44 -8.20
N ILE A 320 -8.92 -17.53 -8.48
CA ILE A 320 -8.78 -16.26 -7.76
C ILE A 320 -9.92 -15.33 -8.14
N ILE A 321 -10.18 -15.13 -9.45
CA ILE A 321 -11.26 -14.27 -9.93
C ILE A 321 -12.62 -14.73 -9.40
N LEU A 322 -12.90 -16.05 -9.41
CA LEU A 322 -14.17 -16.63 -8.97
C LEU A 322 -14.39 -16.57 -7.45
N LYS A 323 -13.37 -16.27 -6.65
CA LYS A 323 -13.55 -16.00 -5.22
C LYS A 323 -14.16 -14.62 -4.94
N ASP A 324 -14.07 -13.71 -5.90
CA ASP A 324 -14.75 -12.41 -5.78
C ASP A 324 -16.23 -12.56 -6.15
N LEU A 325 -17.09 -12.45 -5.17
CA LEU A 325 -18.54 -12.61 -5.33
C LEU A 325 -19.21 -11.48 -6.15
N ASN A 326 -18.50 -10.38 -6.38
CA ASN A 326 -18.98 -9.29 -7.22
C ASN A 326 -18.84 -9.58 -8.71
N VAL A 327 -18.01 -10.57 -9.09
CA VAL A 327 -17.76 -10.92 -10.48
C VAL A 327 -18.99 -11.60 -11.10
N LYS A 328 -19.54 -10.97 -12.14
CA LYS A 328 -20.72 -11.44 -12.91
C LYS A 328 -20.39 -11.93 -14.30
N ALA A 329 -19.24 -11.55 -14.83
CA ALA A 329 -18.70 -12.03 -16.10
C ALA A 329 -17.17 -12.06 -16.05
N ILE A 330 -16.53 -12.93 -16.85
CA ILE A 330 -15.08 -12.99 -16.99
C ILE A 330 -14.69 -12.76 -18.44
N LEU A 331 -13.77 -11.82 -18.66
CA LEU A 331 -13.16 -11.59 -19.98
C LEU A 331 -11.70 -12.07 -19.96
N VAL A 332 -11.44 -13.13 -20.73
CA VAL A 332 -10.09 -13.61 -21.04
C VAL A 332 -9.67 -13.00 -22.38
N ASN A 333 -8.66 -12.15 -22.37
CA ASN A 333 -8.18 -11.48 -23.57
C ASN A 333 -6.69 -11.76 -23.78
N ILE A 334 -6.39 -12.62 -24.73
CA ILE A 334 -5.04 -13.07 -25.05
C ILE A 334 -4.62 -12.55 -26.41
N PHE A 335 -3.47 -11.91 -26.45
CA PHE A 335 -2.78 -11.56 -27.69
C PHE A 335 -1.51 -12.41 -27.81
N GLY A 336 -1.56 -13.40 -28.71
CA GLY A 336 -0.48 -14.35 -28.92
C GLY A 336 0.66 -13.71 -29.74
N GLY A 337 1.76 -13.46 -29.05
CA GLY A 337 3.07 -13.27 -29.68
C GLY A 337 3.94 -14.46 -29.27
N ILE A 338 4.64 -14.33 -28.15
CA ILE A 338 5.38 -15.44 -27.50
C ILE A 338 4.40 -16.45 -26.90
N VAL A 339 3.32 -15.98 -26.31
CA VAL A 339 2.22 -16.82 -25.80
C VAL A 339 1.45 -17.41 -26.96
N ARG A 340 1.22 -18.71 -26.95
CA ARG A 340 0.43 -19.44 -27.95
C ARG A 340 -1.02 -19.56 -27.50
N CYS A 341 -1.95 -19.12 -28.33
CA CYS A 341 -3.39 -19.14 -28.05
C CYS A 341 -3.94 -20.55 -27.82
N ASP A 342 -3.43 -21.57 -28.54
CA ASP A 342 -3.79 -22.97 -28.34
C ASP A 342 -3.45 -23.49 -26.94
N ARG A 343 -2.32 -23.07 -26.37
CA ARG A 343 -1.94 -23.43 -24.99
C ARG A 343 -2.85 -22.79 -23.97
N VAL A 344 -3.19 -21.52 -24.15
CA VAL A 344 -4.12 -20.83 -23.26
C VAL A 344 -5.52 -21.40 -23.38
N ALA A 345 -5.99 -21.71 -24.59
CA ALA A 345 -7.29 -22.35 -24.80
C ALA A 345 -7.38 -23.70 -24.07
N ASN A 346 -6.34 -24.55 -24.18
CA ASN A 346 -6.25 -25.78 -23.42
C ASN A 346 -6.28 -25.52 -21.90
N GLY A 347 -5.54 -24.51 -21.43
CA GLY A 347 -5.54 -24.10 -20.03
C GLY A 347 -6.93 -23.68 -19.53
N VAL A 348 -7.68 -22.91 -20.34
CA VAL A 348 -9.07 -22.54 -20.03
C VAL A 348 -9.97 -23.77 -19.92
N VAL A 349 -9.87 -24.69 -20.88
CA VAL A 349 -10.67 -25.93 -20.91
C VAL A 349 -10.32 -26.82 -19.71
N GLU A 350 -9.05 -27.01 -19.40
CA GLU A 350 -8.61 -27.80 -18.26
C GLU A 350 -9.03 -27.17 -16.93
N ALA A 351 -8.87 -25.85 -16.79
CA ALA A 351 -9.30 -25.12 -15.61
C ALA A 351 -10.81 -25.27 -15.38
N TYR A 352 -11.60 -25.10 -16.45
CA TYR A 352 -13.05 -25.27 -16.37
C TYR A 352 -13.44 -26.69 -15.91
N LYS A 353 -12.81 -27.73 -16.49
CA LYS A 353 -13.06 -29.14 -16.10
C LYS A 353 -12.69 -29.42 -14.65
N LYS A 354 -11.60 -28.85 -14.15
CA LYS A 354 -11.12 -29.05 -12.77
C LYS A 354 -11.93 -28.24 -11.74
N ILE A 355 -12.38 -27.05 -12.11
CA ILE A 355 -13.21 -26.21 -11.23
C ILE A 355 -14.63 -26.77 -11.11
N GLY A 356 -15.12 -27.40 -12.18
CA GLY A 356 -16.48 -27.91 -12.28
C GLY A 356 -17.43 -26.92 -12.92
N VAL A 357 -18.64 -26.76 -12.36
CA VAL A 357 -19.64 -25.83 -12.90
C VAL A 357 -19.23 -24.39 -12.60
N ILE A 358 -18.94 -23.61 -13.65
CA ILE A 358 -18.75 -22.17 -13.54
C ILE A 358 -20.05 -21.53 -14.02
N GLU A 359 -20.77 -20.87 -13.10
CA GLU A 359 -22.04 -20.20 -13.41
C GLU A 359 -21.83 -18.85 -14.10
N VAL A 360 -20.66 -18.23 -13.86
CA VAL A 360 -20.29 -16.93 -14.41
C VAL A 360 -19.97 -17.06 -15.90
N PRO A 361 -20.58 -16.29 -16.79
CA PRO A 361 -20.27 -16.28 -18.24
C PRO A 361 -18.81 -15.96 -18.50
N ILE A 362 -18.17 -16.74 -19.37
CA ILE A 362 -16.78 -16.52 -19.78
C ILE A 362 -16.75 -16.12 -21.26
N ILE A 363 -16.15 -14.97 -21.52
CA ILE A 363 -15.86 -14.47 -22.87
C ILE A 363 -14.36 -14.64 -23.11
N VAL A 364 -13.99 -15.30 -24.20
CA VAL A 364 -12.59 -15.53 -24.58
C VAL A 364 -12.29 -14.88 -25.91
N ARG A 365 -11.34 -13.98 -25.92
CA ARG A 365 -10.77 -13.40 -27.13
C ARG A 365 -9.35 -13.90 -27.29
N LEU A 366 -9.11 -14.57 -28.42
CA LEU A 366 -7.80 -15.07 -28.81
C LEU A 366 -7.38 -14.41 -30.10
N GLN A 367 -6.20 -13.81 -30.16
CA GLN A 367 -5.62 -13.21 -31.35
C GLN A 367 -4.11 -13.47 -31.41
N GLY A 368 -3.56 -13.62 -32.63
CA GLY A 368 -2.13 -13.86 -32.85
C GLY A 368 -1.79 -15.33 -33.03
N THR A 369 -0.65 -15.79 -32.50
CA THR A 369 -0.10 -17.13 -32.74
C THR A 369 -1.07 -18.23 -32.32
N ASN A 370 -1.46 -19.09 -33.26
CA ASN A 370 -2.40 -20.21 -33.09
C ASN A 370 -3.79 -19.79 -32.61
N ALA A 371 -4.28 -18.60 -32.99
CA ALA A 371 -5.58 -18.11 -32.55
C ALA A 371 -6.75 -18.95 -33.10
N GLU A 372 -6.69 -19.40 -34.38
CA GLU A 372 -7.70 -20.27 -34.99
C GLU A 372 -7.76 -21.63 -34.31
N GLU A 373 -6.61 -22.25 -34.05
CA GLU A 373 -6.52 -23.51 -33.32
C GLU A 373 -7.06 -23.36 -31.89
N GLY A 374 -6.72 -22.26 -31.20
CA GLY A 374 -7.25 -21.94 -29.87
C GLY A 374 -8.77 -21.77 -29.86
N ALA A 375 -9.34 -21.07 -30.83
CA ALA A 375 -10.78 -20.93 -30.98
C ALA A 375 -11.48 -22.28 -31.21
N GLN A 376 -10.93 -23.16 -32.07
CA GLN A 376 -11.45 -24.52 -32.31
C GLN A 376 -11.43 -25.37 -31.01
N ILE A 377 -10.37 -25.26 -30.20
CA ILE A 377 -10.29 -25.96 -28.88
C ILE A 377 -11.43 -25.50 -27.99
N ILE A 378 -11.66 -24.20 -27.85
CA ILE A 378 -12.76 -23.66 -27.05
C ILE A 378 -14.12 -24.14 -27.56
N GLU A 379 -14.39 -24.01 -28.84
CA GLU A 379 -15.65 -24.38 -29.47
C GLU A 379 -15.95 -25.89 -29.35
N SER A 380 -14.93 -26.73 -29.60
CA SER A 380 -15.07 -28.19 -29.50
C SER A 380 -15.19 -28.71 -28.06
N SER A 381 -14.86 -27.89 -27.06
CA SER A 381 -14.90 -28.26 -25.66
C SER A 381 -16.32 -28.48 -25.12
N GLY A 382 -17.34 -27.93 -25.77
CA GLY A 382 -18.73 -27.94 -25.32
C GLY A 382 -19.01 -27.11 -24.05
N LEU A 383 -18.05 -26.29 -23.63
CA LEU A 383 -18.17 -25.43 -22.45
C LEU A 383 -19.02 -24.18 -22.77
N LYS A 384 -19.65 -23.60 -21.74
CA LYS A 384 -20.37 -22.31 -21.86
C LYS A 384 -19.39 -21.14 -21.91
N VAL A 385 -18.59 -21.10 -22.98
CA VAL A 385 -17.60 -20.07 -23.24
C VAL A 385 -17.92 -19.42 -24.58
N THR A 386 -17.97 -18.08 -24.60
CA THR A 386 -18.24 -17.33 -25.83
C THR A 386 -16.94 -16.82 -26.43
N SER A 387 -16.63 -17.21 -27.66
CA SER A 387 -15.44 -16.71 -28.37
C SER A 387 -15.70 -15.35 -29.02
N ALA A 388 -14.68 -14.50 -29.06
CA ALA A 388 -14.68 -13.21 -29.76
C ALA A 388 -13.34 -13.01 -30.51
N ILE A 389 -13.36 -12.28 -31.61
CA ILE A 389 -12.16 -11.99 -32.41
C ILE A 389 -11.67 -10.57 -32.16
N LEU A 390 -12.55 -9.58 -32.29
CA LEU A 390 -12.21 -8.19 -32.04
C LEU A 390 -12.40 -7.83 -30.56
N LEU A 391 -11.56 -6.95 -30.03
CA LEU A 391 -11.67 -6.50 -28.64
C LEU A 391 -13.00 -5.79 -28.39
N LYS A 392 -13.48 -5.01 -29.36
CA LYS A 392 -14.79 -4.36 -29.31
C LYS A 392 -15.94 -5.36 -29.20
N ASP A 393 -15.86 -6.47 -29.95
CA ASP A 393 -16.89 -7.53 -29.91
C ASP A 393 -16.88 -8.24 -28.54
N ALA A 394 -15.68 -8.50 -28.00
CA ALA A 394 -15.53 -9.08 -26.67
C ALA A 394 -16.16 -8.18 -25.59
N ALA A 395 -15.89 -6.88 -25.63
CA ALA A 395 -16.47 -5.91 -24.69
C ALA A 395 -18.00 -5.79 -24.85
N GLN A 396 -18.52 -5.83 -26.09
CA GLN A 396 -19.96 -5.84 -26.35
C GLN A 396 -20.64 -7.09 -25.78
N ARG A 397 -20.01 -8.27 -25.92
CA ARG A 397 -20.51 -9.53 -25.32
C ARG A 397 -20.51 -9.49 -23.80
N VAL A 398 -19.51 -8.85 -23.18
CA VAL A 398 -19.51 -8.61 -21.73
C VAL A 398 -20.74 -7.79 -21.33
N LYS A 399 -21.04 -6.73 -22.07
CA LYS A 399 -22.24 -5.89 -21.80
C LYS A 399 -23.55 -6.67 -21.92
N GLU A 400 -23.63 -7.63 -22.84
CA GLU A 400 -24.84 -8.42 -23.07
C GLU A 400 -25.14 -9.43 -21.96
N VAL A 401 -24.14 -9.78 -21.14
CA VAL A 401 -24.25 -10.75 -20.04
C VAL A 401 -24.26 -10.13 -18.65
N LEU A 402 -24.04 -8.82 -18.54
CA LEU A 402 -24.16 -8.03 -17.31
C LEU A 402 -25.60 -7.55 -17.12
#